data_95b508e5225fda3cf1fbe5f6c656839f
#
_entry.id   95b508e5225fda3cf1fbe5f6c656839f
#
_cell.length_a   1.000
_cell.length_b   1.000
_cell.length_c   1.000
_cell.angle_alpha   90.00
_cell.angle_beta   90.00
_cell.angle_gamma   90.00
#
_symmetry.space_group_name_H-M   'P 1'
#
loop_
_entity.id
_entity.type
_entity.pdbx_description
1 polymer ?
#
loop_
_entity_poly.entity_id
_entity_poly.type
_entity_poly.pdbx_seq_one_letter_code
_entity_poly.pdbx_strand_id
1 'polypeptide(L)'
;TDIQDAGFGPLRSVDWAPDHGWSPRGEVPLVEGHCYLVWTWDNHFAKFRVVSLSPQELVLDWAYQVDPGNPELSVPVEPGTLRVLGAGPRTHTVGIAGR
;
A
#
# COMPACT_ATOMS: atom_id res chain seq x y z
N THR A 1 -9.25 -8.03 4.09
CA THR A 1 -8.25 -7.12 3.50
C THR A 1 -6.87 -7.47 4.01
N ASP A 2 -5.95 -7.62 3.10
CA ASP A 2 -4.59 -8.04 3.42
C ASP A 2 -3.59 -6.97 2.99
N ILE A 3 -2.46 -6.91 3.67
CA ILE A 3 -1.41 -5.95 3.36
C ILE A 3 -0.05 -6.60 3.55
N GLN A 4 0.94 -6.19 2.73
CA GLN A 4 2.33 -6.61 2.93
C GLN A 4 3.29 -5.52 2.49
N ASP A 5 4.47 -5.52 3.09
CA ASP A 5 5.57 -4.63 2.75
C ASP A 5 6.33 -5.23 1.57
N ALA A 6 6.44 -4.49 0.49
CA ALA A 6 7.15 -4.91 -0.71
C ALA A 6 8.59 -4.37 -0.77
N GLY A 7 9.01 -3.63 0.24
CA GLY A 7 10.38 -3.15 0.35
C GLY A 7 10.61 -1.76 -0.21
N PHE A 8 11.83 -1.30 -0.08
CA PHE A 8 12.25 0.02 -0.53
C PHE A 8 12.37 0.06 -2.06
N GLY A 9 11.87 1.12 -2.67
CA GLY A 9 12.02 1.32 -4.10
C GLY A 9 10.91 2.16 -4.69
N PRO A 10 10.99 2.45 -5.99
CA PRO A 10 9.94 3.23 -6.66
C PRO A 10 8.67 2.39 -6.81
N LEU A 11 7.54 3.06 -6.83
CA LEU A 11 6.25 2.39 -6.92
C LEU A 11 6.13 1.55 -8.20
N ARG A 12 6.74 2.00 -9.29
CA ARG A 12 6.69 1.28 -10.57
C ARG A 12 7.39 -0.07 -10.55
N SER A 13 8.24 -0.30 -9.53
CA SER A 13 8.92 -1.59 -9.40
C SER A 13 7.99 -2.68 -8.88
N VAL A 14 6.84 -2.31 -8.34
CA VAL A 14 5.86 -3.25 -7.83
C VAL A 14 4.85 -3.48 -8.95
N ASP A 15 5.04 -4.53 -9.71
CA ASP A 15 4.24 -4.81 -10.91
C ASP A 15 3.33 -6.02 -10.77
N TRP A 16 3.40 -6.72 -9.65
CA TRP A 16 2.63 -7.95 -9.45
C TRP A 16 2.31 -8.17 -7.98
N ALA A 17 1.09 -8.57 -7.69
CA ALA A 17 0.68 -8.95 -6.34
C ALA A 17 0.87 -10.47 -6.17
N PRO A 18 1.78 -10.90 -5.28
CA PRO A 18 2.00 -12.33 -5.08
C PRO A 18 0.85 -12.97 -4.32
N ASP A 19 0.80 -14.30 -4.34
CA ASP A 19 -0.22 -15.06 -3.63
C ASP A 19 0.23 -15.44 -2.21
N HIS A 20 1.31 -14.85 -1.72
CA HIS A 20 1.86 -15.17 -0.40
C HIS A 20 2.54 -13.92 0.19
N GLY A 21 2.97 -14.02 1.44
CA GLY A 21 3.69 -12.92 2.09
C GLY A 21 2.79 -11.91 2.79
N TRP A 22 1.49 -12.14 2.81
CA TRP A 22 0.55 -11.22 3.43
C TRP A 22 0.67 -11.24 4.95
N SER A 23 0.53 -10.05 5.57
CA SER A 23 0.62 -9.94 7.02
C SER A 23 -0.50 -10.73 7.68
N PRO A 24 -0.17 -11.64 8.62
CA PRO A 24 -1.20 -12.43 9.30
C PRO A 24 -2.10 -11.59 10.20
N ARG A 25 -1.67 -10.38 10.55
CA ARG A 25 -2.45 -9.49 11.40
C ARG A 25 -3.18 -8.41 10.61
N GLY A 26 -2.97 -8.33 9.29
CA GLY A 26 -3.55 -7.27 8.48
C GLY A 26 -2.94 -5.91 8.72
N GLU A 27 -1.72 -5.84 9.27
CA GLU A 27 -1.05 -4.57 9.50
C GLU A 27 0.46 -4.72 9.33
N VAL A 28 1.10 -3.64 8.91
CA VAL A 28 2.55 -3.58 8.73
C VAL A 28 3.04 -2.22 9.22
N PRO A 29 4.31 -2.12 9.68
CA PRO A 29 4.89 -0.82 9.98
C PRO A 29 5.12 -0.02 8.69
N LEU A 30 4.88 1.28 8.75
CA LEU A 30 5.15 2.16 7.63
C LEU A 30 6.59 2.66 7.71
N VAL A 31 7.31 2.51 6.60
CA VAL A 31 8.70 2.97 6.47
C VAL A 31 8.78 3.87 5.25
N GLU A 32 9.32 5.06 5.42
CA GLU A 32 9.46 6.01 4.33
C GLU A 32 10.28 5.40 3.20
N GLY A 33 9.78 5.53 1.98
CA GLY A 33 10.42 4.97 0.80
C GLY A 33 10.03 3.55 0.46
N HIS A 34 9.34 2.86 1.37
CA HIS A 34 8.88 1.49 1.10
C HIS A 34 7.56 1.49 0.33
N CYS A 35 7.39 0.44 -0.46
CA CYS A 35 6.15 0.16 -1.17
C CYS A 35 5.38 -0.93 -0.44
N TYR A 36 4.07 -0.90 -0.60
CA TYR A 36 3.16 -1.83 0.07
C TYR A 36 2.13 -2.34 -0.92
N LEU A 37 1.69 -3.56 -0.69
CA LEU A 37 0.65 -4.21 -1.49
C LEU A 37 -0.58 -4.39 -0.62
N VAL A 38 -1.74 -4.16 -1.20
CA VAL A 38 -3.02 -4.32 -0.53
C VAL A 38 -3.90 -5.23 -1.37
N TRP A 39 -4.57 -6.17 -0.72
CA TRP A 39 -5.56 -7.04 -1.34
C TRP A 39 -6.87 -6.80 -0.61
N THR A 40 -7.79 -6.14 -1.27
CA THR A 40 -9.02 -5.70 -0.63
C THR A 40 -10.02 -6.85 -0.47
N TRP A 41 -10.98 -6.64 0.43
CA TRP A 41 -12.00 -7.67 0.71
C TRP A 41 -12.86 -8.00 -0.52
N ASP A 42 -13.00 -7.06 -1.44
CA ASP A 42 -13.75 -7.26 -2.69
C ASP A 42 -12.85 -7.74 -3.84
N ASN A 43 -11.69 -8.29 -3.48
CA ASN A 43 -10.78 -8.95 -4.41
C ASN A 43 -10.15 -8.02 -5.44
N HIS A 44 -9.73 -6.85 -5.00
CA HIS A 44 -8.93 -5.94 -5.82
C HIS A 44 -7.53 -5.81 -5.23
N PHE A 45 -6.55 -5.61 -6.10
CA PHE A 45 -5.17 -5.38 -5.67
C PHE A 45 -4.82 -3.91 -5.85
N ALA A 46 -3.99 -3.42 -4.94
CA ALA A 46 -3.49 -2.05 -5.00
C ALA A 46 -2.08 -2.01 -4.48
N LYS A 47 -1.38 -0.93 -4.77
CA LYS A 47 -0.05 -0.68 -4.23
C LYS A 47 0.05 0.77 -3.81
N PHE A 48 0.90 1.03 -2.82
CA PHE A 48 1.23 2.41 -2.48
C PHE A 48 2.69 2.49 -2.01
N ARG A 49 3.23 3.69 -2.11
CA ARG A 49 4.57 3.99 -1.61
C ARG A 49 4.48 5.12 -0.61
N VAL A 50 5.17 4.99 0.51
CA VAL A 50 5.27 6.06 1.49
C VAL A 50 6.29 7.06 0.96
N VAL A 51 5.82 8.18 0.42
CA VAL A 51 6.69 9.21 -0.15
C VAL A 51 7.39 9.97 0.97
N SER A 52 6.63 10.35 2.00
CA SER A 52 7.19 10.99 3.18
C SER A 52 6.36 10.69 4.41
N LEU A 53 7.02 10.63 5.54
CA LEU A 53 6.37 10.34 6.81
C LEU A 53 6.99 11.26 7.87
N SER A 54 6.18 12.12 8.44
CA SER A 54 6.60 13.06 9.48
C SER A 54 5.56 13.08 10.59
N PRO A 55 5.85 13.73 11.72
CA PRO A 55 4.85 13.84 12.79
C PRO A 55 3.56 14.54 12.36
N GLN A 56 3.61 15.37 11.34
CA GLN A 56 2.46 16.16 10.92
C GLN A 56 1.79 15.62 9.66
N GLU A 57 2.48 14.78 8.87
CA GLU A 57 1.97 14.48 7.55
C GLU A 57 2.49 13.14 7.03
N LEU A 58 1.62 12.43 6.34
CA LEU A 58 1.96 11.22 5.61
C LEU A 58 1.55 11.45 4.16
N VAL A 59 2.49 11.26 3.23
CA VAL A 59 2.22 11.38 1.80
C VAL A 59 2.42 10.03 1.15
N LEU A 60 1.42 9.58 0.41
CA LEU A 60 1.44 8.31 -0.31
C LEU A 60 1.22 8.55 -1.79
N ASP A 61 1.96 7.83 -2.63
CA ASP A 61 1.57 7.59 -4.01
C ASP A 61 0.94 6.21 -4.08
N TRP A 62 -0.13 6.06 -4.84
CA TRP A 62 -0.83 4.79 -4.90
C TRP A 62 -1.28 4.49 -6.33
N ALA A 63 -1.55 3.22 -6.58
CA ALA A 63 -2.14 2.76 -7.82
C ALA A 63 -3.04 1.57 -7.52
N TYR A 64 -4.16 1.49 -8.21
CA TYR A 64 -5.23 0.54 -7.93
C TYR A 64 -5.57 -0.23 -9.19
N GLN A 65 -5.59 -1.57 -9.10
CA GLN A 65 -6.02 -2.42 -10.21
C GLN A 65 -7.54 -2.54 -10.19
N VAL A 66 -8.18 -2.03 -11.23
CA VAL A 66 -9.65 -1.95 -11.28
C VAL A 66 -10.31 -3.28 -11.63
N ASP A 67 -9.56 -4.24 -12.18
CA ASP A 67 -10.11 -5.55 -12.52
C ASP A 67 -10.07 -6.47 -11.32
N PRO A 68 -11.22 -7.01 -10.88
CA PRO A 68 -11.25 -7.91 -9.74
C PRO A 68 -10.38 -9.14 -9.97
N GLY A 69 -9.61 -9.52 -8.95
CA GLY A 69 -8.79 -10.73 -9.00
C GLY A 69 -7.56 -10.63 -9.87
N ASN A 70 -7.30 -9.50 -10.51
CA ASN A 70 -6.15 -9.31 -11.37
C ASN A 70 -4.95 -8.81 -10.56
N PRO A 71 -3.88 -9.63 -10.40
CA PRO A 71 -2.71 -9.22 -9.62
C PRO A 71 -1.71 -8.35 -10.37
N GLU A 72 -1.98 -8.03 -11.61
CA GLU A 72 -1.12 -7.23 -12.46
C GLU A 72 -1.21 -5.76 -12.04
N LEU A 73 -0.10 -5.17 -11.66
CA LEU A 73 -0.07 -3.81 -11.11
C LEU A 73 0.80 -2.86 -11.94
N SER A 74 1.35 -3.34 -13.08
CA SER A 74 2.14 -2.45 -13.92
C SER A 74 1.26 -1.57 -14.79
N VAL A 75 0.35 -2.14 -15.56
CA VAL A 75 -0.66 -1.43 -16.38
C VAL A 75 -1.80 -2.36 -16.70
N PRO A 76 -3.02 -1.84 -16.82
CA PRO A 76 -3.44 -0.50 -16.41
C PRO A 76 -3.79 -0.47 -14.93
N VAL A 77 -3.41 0.59 -14.26
CA VAL A 77 -3.79 0.84 -12.88
C VAL A 77 -4.23 2.29 -12.74
N GLU A 78 -5.02 2.55 -11.73
CA GLU A 78 -5.50 3.90 -11.46
C GLU A 78 -4.54 4.56 -10.48
N PRO A 79 -3.73 5.55 -10.92
CA PRO A 79 -2.75 6.17 -10.03
C PRO A 79 -3.35 7.33 -9.24
N GLY A 80 -2.70 7.67 -8.13
CA GLY A 80 -3.09 8.84 -7.35
C GLY A 80 -2.09 9.16 -6.27
N THR A 81 -2.30 10.28 -5.61
CA THR A 81 -1.51 10.71 -4.45
C THR A 81 -2.46 11.05 -3.33
N LEU A 82 -2.12 10.59 -2.14
CA LEU A 82 -2.91 10.84 -0.92
C LEU A 82 -2.01 11.49 0.11
N ARG A 83 -2.53 12.56 0.72
CA ARG A 83 -1.84 13.23 1.82
C ARG A 83 -2.71 13.12 3.06
N VAL A 84 -2.15 12.58 4.13
CA VAL A 84 -2.83 12.44 5.41
C VAL A 84 -2.17 13.37 6.40
N LEU A 85 -2.91 14.37 6.87
CA LEU A 85 -2.41 15.34 7.83
C LEU A 85 -2.62 14.83 9.25
N GLY A 86 -1.72 15.22 10.15
CA GLY A 86 -1.83 14.84 11.54
C GLY A 86 -1.45 13.42 11.83
N ALA A 87 -0.69 12.75 10.95
CA ALA A 87 -0.16 11.43 11.23
C ALA A 87 0.72 11.53 12.47
N GLY A 88 0.43 10.77 13.50
CA GLY A 88 1.16 10.86 14.74
C GLY A 88 2.61 10.42 14.61
N PRO A 89 3.48 10.96 15.46
CA PRO A 89 4.91 10.67 15.34
C PRO A 89 5.26 9.23 15.68
N ARG A 90 4.42 8.54 16.40
CA ARG A 90 4.70 7.18 16.84
C ARG A 90 3.87 6.12 16.14
N THR A 91 2.97 6.51 15.29
CA THR A 91 2.12 5.56 14.61
C THR A 91 2.74 5.24 13.27
N HIS A 92 3.54 4.21 13.25
CA HIS A 92 4.24 3.78 12.04
C HIS A 92 3.70 2.46 11.52
N THR A 93 2.47 2.15 11.87
CA THR A 93 1.82 0.92 11.47
C THR A 93 0.46 1.26 10.89
N VAL A 94 0.13 0.66 9.78
CA VAL A 94 -1.20 0.80 9.21
C VAL A 94 -1.92 -0.52 9.29
N GLY A 95 -3.15 -0.47 9.80
CA GLY A 95 -4.05 -1.59 9.83
C GLY A 95 -5.14 -1.38 8.81
N ILE A 96 -5.40 -2.40 8.00
CA ILE A 96 -6.43 -2.32 6.98
C ILE A 96 -7.70 -2.94 7.53
N ALA A 97 -8.72 -2.12 7.70
CA ALA A 97 -10.00 -2.59 8.18
C ALA A 97 -10.62 -3.56 7.16
N GLY A 98 -11.21 -4.62 7.62
CA GLY A 98 -11.80 -5.65 6.79
C GLY A 98 -13.11 -5.23 6.21
N ARG A 99 -13.24 -4.40 5.62
CA ARG A 99 -14.34 -3.98 4.96
C ARG A 99 -15.27 -3.41 5.52
#